data_4fa180ee33c5700eeb6321e806d2e0fa
#
_entry.id   4fa180ee33c5700eeb6321e806d2e0fa
#
_cell.length_a   1.000
_cell.length_b   1.000
_cell.length_c   1.000
_cell.angle_alpha   90.00
_cell.angle_beta   90.00
_cell.angle_gamma   90.00
#
_symmetry.space_group_name_H-M   'P 1'
#
loop_
_entity.id
_entity.type
_entity.pdbx_description
1 polymer ?
#
loop_
_entity_poly.entity_id
_entity_poly.type
_entity_poly.pdbx_seq_one_letter_code
_entity_poly.pdbx_strand_id
1 'polypeptide(L)'
;MLKFGTLGNDMLTIIKRLEDMTGVKANMISFDDEKVLSLFSEITALEIKAEELNGCDIGLIGLPMFNSDVDVKIFRETKPKSFSDIVRVLGLCHGTGIWEGNIQELIKNNECVLKTAICTRDDILFYLTEKGINLKIAFEITESIRKGKGVTLEWENEMKKHNIPEWYINSCKKIIYLFPKAHEVSLATVMFRLGYYKLYYPHEYYTAYFSIRKNEFDYKELECGKEELLDIIKGIEKIPKNDRSEKDAEMLRNAYVVLEMYLRGLECITTVSD
;
A
#
# COMPACT_ATOMS: atom_id res chain seq x y z
N MET A 1 20.75 24.48 -14.48
CA MET A 1 19.45 24.17 -15.08
C MET A 1 18.67 23.34 -14.07
N LEU A 2 17.61 23.90 -13.48
CA LEU A 2 16.75 23.19 -12.54
C LEU A 2 15.86 22.21 -13.35
N LYS A 3 15.95 20.90 -13.09
CA LYS A 3 15.04 19.92 -13.66
C LYS A 3 13.92 19.68 -12.65
N PHE A 4 12.70 20.08 -13.00
CA PHE A 4 11.50 19.69 -12.27
C PHE A 4 10.96 18.39 -12.89
N GLY A 5 10.96 17.32 -12.13
CA GLY A 5 10.24 16.09 -12.48
C GLY A 5 8.86 16.14 -11.82
N THR A 6 7.79 16.21 -12.60
CA THR A 6 6.44 16.01 -12.11
C THR A 6 6.06 14.56 -12.38
N LEU A 7 5.82 13.78 -11.31
CA LEU A 7 5.21 12.47 -11.41
C LEU A 7 3.69 12.68 -11.53
N GLY A 8 3.12 12.23 -12.64
CA GLY A 8 1.67 12.20 -12.80
C GLY A 8 1.06 11.25 -11.76
N ASN A 9 0.04 11.70 -11.04
CA ASN A 9 -0.70 10.88 -10.10
C ASN A 9 -2.20 11.15 -10.31
N ASP A 10 -2.89 10.20 -10.93
CA ASP A 10 -4.32 10.24 -11.21
C ASP A 10 -5.18 10.18 -9.93
N MET A 11 -4.64 9.62 -8.83
CA MET A 11 -5.35 9.46 -7.56
C MET A 11 -5.81 10.80 -6.97
N LEU A 12 -5.01 11.85 -7.11
CA LEU A 12 -5.41 13.19 -6.65
C LEU A 12 -6.54 13.76 -7.52
N THR A 13 -6.53 13.46 -8.81
CA THR A 13 -7.60 13.83 -9.74
C THR A 13 -8.89 13.07 -9.39
N ILE A 14 -8.79 11.77 -9.07
CA ILE A 14 -9.92 10.96 -8.59
C ILE A 14 -10.48 11.57 -7.30
N ILE A 15 -9.65 11.88 -6.30
CA ILE A 15 -10.09 12.51 -5.04
C ILE A 15 -10.80 13.83 -5.33
N LYS A 16 -10.24 14.69 -6.18
CA LYS A 16 -10.87 15.96 -6.54
C LYS A 16 -12.24 15.75 -7.18
N ARG A 17 -12.36 14.78 -8.09
CA ARG A 17 -13.65 14.42 -8.71
C ARG A 17 -14.65 13.92 -7.68
N LEU A 18 -14.19 13.10 -6.72
CA LEU A 18 -15.03 12.60 -5.63
C LEU A 18 -15.54 13.73 -4.71
N GLU A 19 -14.68 14.70 -4.37
CA GLU A 19 -15.10 15.88 -3.62
C GLU A 19 -16.21 16.66 -4.36
N ASP A 20 -16.09 16.80 -5.68
CA ASP A 20 -17.08 17.53 -6.49
C ASP A 20 -18.39 16.76 -6.63
N MET A 21 -18.35 15.42 -6.70
CA MET A 21 -19.54 14.57 -6.81
C MET A 21 -20.27 14.37 -5.48
N THR A 22 -19.53 14.24 -4.38
CA THR A 22 -20.11 13.90 -3.07
C THR A 22 -20.36 15.12 -2.17
N GLY A 23 -19.70 16.24 -2.46
CA GLY A 23 -19.67 17.41 -1.56
C GLY A 23 -18.79 17.20 -0.31
N VAL A 24 -18.28 16.01 -0.07
CA VAL A 24 -17.39 15.71 1.07
C VAL A 24 -15.97 16.11 0.74
N LYS A 25 -15.35 16.91 1.61
CA LYS A 25 -13.95 17.33 1.44
C LYS A 25 -12.99 16.30 2.01
N ALA A 26 -12.02 15.87 1.22
CA ALA A 26 -11.06 14.85 1.59
C ALA A 26 -10.23 15.22 2.84
N ASN A 27 -9.97 16.50 3.06
CA ASN A 27 -9.24 16.97 4.24
C ASN A 27 -10.08 16.93 5.54
N MET A 28 -11.38 16.71 5.45
CA MET A 28 -12.28 16.56 6.60
C MET A 28 -12.49 15.10 7.01
N ILE A 29 -11.96 14.15 6.24
CA ILE A 29 -12.04 12.72 6.54
C ILE A 29 -11.08 12.41 7.69
N SER A 30 -11.63 11.91 8.81
CA SER A 30 -10.85 11.46 9.96
C SER A 30 -10.13 10.15 9.66
N PHE A 31 -8.91 9.97 10.19
CA PHE A 31 -8.10 8.77 10.01
C PHE A 31 -8.37 7.67 11.06
N ASP A 32 -9.39 7.83 11.88
CA ASP A 32 -9.80 6.89 12.93
C ASP A 32 -11.07 6.09 12.60
N ASP A 33 -11.57 6.20 11.37
CA ASP A 33 -12.72 5.41 10.92
C ASP A 33 -12.37 3.92 10.84
N GLU A 34 -12.93 3.15 11.78
CA GLU A 34 -12.63 1.72 11.95
C GLU A 34 -13.03 0.88 10.73
N LYS A 35 -14.13 1.24 10.04
CA LYS A 35 -14.57 0.53 8.84
C LYS A 35 -13.62 0.78 7.67
N VAL A 36 -13.12 2.01 7.52
CA VAL A 36 -12.11 2.32 6.50
C VAL A 36 -10.79 1.64 6.85
N LEU A 37 -10.39 1.63 8.13
CA LEU A 37 -9.18 0.91 8.59
C LEU A 37 -9.27 -0.59 8.29
N SER A 38 -10.44 -1.20 8.43
CA SER A 38 -10.61 -2.64 8.18
C SER A 38 -10.33 -3.04 6.72
N LEU A 39 -10.53 -2.13 5.75
CA LEU A 39 -10.21 -2.40 4.33
C LEU A 39 -8.74 -2.79 4.10
N PHE A 40 -7.85 -2.37 5.00
CA PHE A 40 -6.42 -2.66 4.91
C PHE A 40 -6.03 -4.04 5.46
N SER A 41 -6.98 -4.78 6.02
CA SER A 41 -6.75 -6.11 6.60
C SER A 41 -7.81 -7.15 6.25
N GLU A 42 -8.99 -6.71 5.80
CA GLU A 42 -10.11 -7.59 5.46
C GLU A 42 -11.07 -6.94 4.45
N ILE A 43 -12.03 -7.71 3.93
CA ILE A 43 -12.99 -7.25 2.91
C ILE A 43 -14.40 -7.06 3.45
N THR A 44 -14.66 -7.50 4.66
CA THR A 44 -16.02 -7.60 5.24
C THR A 44 -16.79 -6.29 5.25
N ALA A 45 -16.10 -5.14 5.41
CA ALA A 45 -16.72 -3.82 5.36
C ALA A 45 -17.34 -3.47 3.98
N LEU A 46 -16.95 -4.16 2.91
CA LEU A 46 -17.53 -3.99 1.57
C LEU A 46 -18.77 -4.87 1.33
N GLU A 47 -19.14 -5.70 2.33
CA GLU A 47 -20.27 -6.65 2.25
C GLU A 47 -20.10 -7.71 1.15
N ILE A 48 -18.84 -8.05 0.81
CA ILE A 48 -18.44 -9.05 -0.17
C ILE A 48 -17.76 -10.21 0.56
N LYS A 49 -17.96 -11.43 0.07
CA LYS A 49 -17.23 -12.61 0.52
C LYS A 49 -15.99 -12.85 -0.34
N ALA A 50 -14.89 -13.25 0.29
CA ALA A 50 -13.64 -13.50 -0.41
C ALA A 50 -13.78 -14.56 -1.53
N GLU A 51 -14.63 -15.57 -1.33
CA GLU A 51 -14.88 -16.64 -2.30
C GLU A 51 -15.50 -16.08 -3.61
N GLU A 52 -16.34 -15.05 -3.50
CA GLU A 52 -16.98 -14.41 -4.65
C GLU A 52 -15.97 -13.56 -5.45
N LEU A 53 -14.89 -13.11 -4.77
CA LEU A 53 -13.83 -12.28 -5.34
C LEU A 53 -12.54 -13.08 -5.58
N ASN A 54 -12.68 -14.33 -6.04
CA ASN A 54 -11.58 -15.23 -6.36
C ASN A 54 -10.56 -15.41 -5.19
N GLY A 55 -11.05 -15.42 -3.95
CA GLY A 55 -10.21 -15.56 -2.75
C GLY A 55 -9.54 -14.28 -2.27
N CYS A 56 -9.84 -13.13 -2.87
CA CYS A 56 -9.34 -11.85 -2.37
C CYS A 56 -10.08 -11.45 -1.10
N ASP A 57 -9.37 -11.48 0.03
CA ASP A 57 -9.90 -11.26 1.38
C ASP A 57 -9.59 -9.88 1.96
N ILE A 58 -9.08 -8.96 1.13
CA ILE A 58 -8.64 -7.62 1.54
C ILE A 58 -9.30 -6.52 0.69
N GLY A 59 -9.66 -5.39 1.31
CA GLY A 59 -10.40 -4.30 0.67
C GLY A 59 -9.57 -3.34 -0.19
N LEU A 60 -8.34 -3.70 -0.58
CA LEU A 60 -7.40 -2.81 -1.27
C LEU A 60 -7.63 -2.70 -2.79
N ILE A 61 -8.52 -3.50 -3.39
CA ILE A 61 -8.81 -3.45 -4.83
C ILE A 61 -9.19 -2.02 -5.24
N GLY A 62 -8.58 -1.54 -6.33
CA GLY A 62 -8.79 -0.17 -6.82
C GLY A 62 -8.08 0.93 -6.02
N LEU A 63 -7.51 0.62 -4.85
CA LEU A 63 -6.65 1.54 -4.12
C LEU A 63 -5.19 1.43 -4.59
N PRO A 64 -4.34 2.46 -4.38
CA PRO A 64 -2.90 2.32 -4.58
C PRO A 64 -2.35 1.07 -3.86
N MET A 65 -1.24 0.51 -4.35
CA MET A 65 -0.56 -0.69 -3.80
C MET A 65 -1.24 -2.05 -4.05
N PHE A 66 -2.44 -2.11 -4.60
CA PHE A 66 -3.05 -3.41 -4.97
C PHE A 66 -2.36 -4.10 -6.16
N ASN A 67 -1.40 -3.45 -6.79
CA ASN A 67 -0.73 -3.94 -8.01
C ASN A 67 0.36 -5.00 -7.76
N SER A 68 0.73 -5.24 -6.50
CA SER A 68 1.80 -6.14 -6.09
C SER A 68 1.29 -7.18 -5.10
N ASP A 69 1.41 -8.47 -5.45
CA ASP A 69 1.05 -9.56 -4.52
C ASP A 69 1.90 -9.54 -3.26
N VAL A 70 3.15 -9.04 -3.36
CA VAL A 70 4.06 -8.91 -2.21
C VAL A 70 3.50 -7.88 -1.24
N ASP A 71 3.05 -6.73 -1.74
CA ASP A 71 2.50 -5.67 -0.90
C ASP A 71 1.19 -6.12 -0.24
N VAL A 72 0.28 -6.72 -1.01
CA VAL A 72 -0.97 -7.29 -0.48
C VAL A 72 -0.68 -8.34 0.61
N LYS A 73 0.35 -9.19 0.40
CA LYS A 73 0.78 -10.18 1.40
C LYS A 73 1.28 -9.50 2.68
N ILE A 74 2.05 -8.41 2.57
CA ILE A 74 2.53 -7.66 3.75
C ILE A 74 1.34 -7.09 4.55
N PHE A 75 0.35 -6.50 3.88
CA PHE A 75 -0.87 -6.03 4.54
C PHE A 75 -1.62 -7.17 5.24
N ARG A 76 -1.79 -8.33 4.60
CA ARG A 76 -2.44 -9.52 5.18
C ARG A 76 -1.71 -10.07 6.40
N GLU A 77 -0.37 -10.12 6.36
CA GLU A 77 0.43 -10.65 7.46
C GLU A 77 0.52 -9.67 8.64
N THR A 78 0.56 -8.36 8.38
CA THR A 78 0.72 -7.33 9.42
C THR A 78 -0.60 -6.87 10.04
N LYS A 79 -1.72 -6.95 9.30
CA LYS A 79 -3.08 -6.56 9.73
C LYS A 79 -3.11 -5.20 10.43
N PRO A 80 -2.83 -4.10 9.74
CA PRO A 80 -2.79 -2.76 10.33
C PRO A 80 -4.13 -2.40 10.97
N LYS A 81 -4.08 -1.79 12.17
CA LYS A 81 -5.26 -1.40 12.96
C LYS A 81 -5.36 0.10 13.20
N SER A 82 -4.42 0.86 12.69
CA SER A 82 -4.38 2.31 12.82
C SER A 82 -3.79 2.94 11.57
N PHE A 83 -4.04 4.23 11.37
CA PHE A 83 -3.39 4.98 10.30
C PHE A 83 -1.85 4.92 10.40
N SER A 84 -1.32 4.97 11.62
CA SER A 84 0.13 4.82 11.85
C SER A 84 0.64 3.45 11.42
N ASP A 85 -0.14 2.38 11.59
CA ASP A 85 0.24 1.04 11.12
C ASP A 85 0.25 0.99 9.59
N ILE A 86 -0.73 1.62 8.91
CA ILE A 86 -0.74 1.71 7.44
C ILE A 86 0.55 2.37 6.94
N VAL A 87 0.96 3.49 7.55
CA VAL A 87 2.21 4.19 7.22
C VAL A 87 3.42 3.25 7.38
N ARG A 88 3.46 2.45 8.44
CA ARG A 88 4.54 1.47 8.69
C ARG A 88 4.55 0.36 7.65
N VAL A 89 3.39 -0.20 7.35
CA VAL A 89 3.25 -1.25 6.33
C VAL A 89 3.71 -0.76 4.96
N LEU A 90 3.35 0.46 4.56
CA LEU A 90 3.84 1.06 3.32
C LEU A 90 5.38 1.18 3.29
N GLY A 91 5.99 1.55 4.42
CA GLY A 91 7.45 1.55 4.54
C GLY A 91 8.06 0.15 4.33
N LEU A 92 7.39 -0.91 4.81
CA LEU A 92 7.81 -2.30 4.56
C LEU A 92 7.63 -2.70 3.09
N CYS A 93 6.59 -2.20 2.41
CA CYS A 93 6.34 -2.46 0.99
C CYS A 93 7.39 -1.79 0.09
N HIS A 94 7.76 -0.54 0.37
CA HIS A 94 8.66 0.23 -0.48
C HIS A 94 10.13 -0.02 -0.20
N GLY A 95 10.48 -0.45 1.01
CA GLY A 95 11.86 -0.75 1.37
C GLY A 95 12.39 -2.03 0.70
N THR A 96 13.69 -2.10 0.51
CA THR A 96 14.36 -3.29 -0.02
C THR A 96 15.23 -3.91 1.05
N GLY A 97 15.16 -5.25 1.21
CA GLY A 97 15.89 -5.97 2.26
C GLY A 97 15.32 -5.73 3.66
N ILE A 98 14.07 -5.27 3.75
CA ILE A 98 13.42 -4.92 5.00
C ILE A 98 12.38 -5.97 5.45
N TRP A 99 11.63 -6.57 4.53
CA TRP A 99 10.55 -7.47 4.89
C TRP A 99 11.00 -8.93 4.95
N GLU A 100 11.20 -9.58 3.80
CA GLU A 100 11.58 -11.01 3.72
C GLU A 100 12.96 -11.24 4.31
N GLY A 101 13.09 -12.28 5.14
CA GLY A 101 14.34 -12.61 5.83
C GLY A 101 14.77 -11.56 6.86
N ASN A 102 13.94 -10.58 7.18
CA ASN A 102 14.23 -9.52 8.12
C ASN A 102 13.02 -9.26 9.06
N ILE A 103 12.29 -8.16 8.93
CA ILE A 103 11.21 -7.78 9.86
C ILE A 103 10.11 -8.84 9.91
N GLN A 104 9.81 -9.53 8.82
CA GLN A 104 8.83 -10.61 8.79
C GLN A 104 9.19 -11.72 9.81
N GLU A 105 10.45 -12.15 9.83
CA GLU A 105 10.94 -13.19 10.74
C GLU A 105 10.93 -12.70 12.20
N LEU A 106 11.37 -11.45 12.44
CA LEU A 106 11.38 -10.87 13.78
C LEU A 106 9.97 -10.77 14.38
N ILE A 107 8.97 -10.41 13.56
CA ILE A 107 7.56 -10.38 14.00
C ILE A 107 7.06 -11.81 14.27
N LYS A 108 7.34 -12.78 13.37
CA LYS A 108 6.94 -14.19 13.55
C LYS A 108 7.53 -14.81 14.81
N ASN A 109 8.76 -14.45 15.15
CA ASN A 109 9.48 -14.94 16.33
C ASN A 109 9.15 -14.15 17.60
N ASN A 110 8.26 -13.14 17.55
CA ASN A 110 7.94 -12.24 18.64
C ASN A 110 9.13 -11.44 19.19
N GLU A 111 10.15 -11.21 18.38
CA GLU A 111 11.30 -10.37 18.73
C GLU A 111 11.00 -8.88 18.57
N CYS A 112 10.08 -8.53 17.68
CA CYS A 112 9.53 -7.18 17.58
C CYS A 112 8.04 -7.22 17.20
N VAL A 113 7.40 -6.06 17.28
CA VAL A 113 6.03 -5.82 16.79
C VAL A 113 6.06 -4.72 15.74
N LEU A 114 5.03 -4.61 14.90
CA LEU A 114 4.96 -3.60 13.85
C LEU A 114 5.28 -2.19 14.37
N LYS A 115 4.82 -1.85 15.58
CA LYS A 115 5.04 -0.55 16.23
C LYS A 115 6.53 -0.24 16.48
N THR A 116 7.35 -1.26 16.72
CA THR A 116 8.79 -1.11 17.03
C THR A 116 9.70 -1.52 15.88
N ALA A 117 9.14 -2.07 14.81
CA ALA A 117 9.87 -2.49 13.62
C ALA A 117 10.50 -1.29 12.90
N ILE A 118 11.61 -1.54 12.23
CA ILE A 118 12.19 -0.58 11.28
C ILE A 118 11.34 -0.64 10.01
N CYS A 119 10.65 0.45 9.68
CA CYS A 119 9.82 0.54 8.48
C CYS A 119 10.30 1.65 7.53
N THR A 120 10.84 2.73 8.10
CA THR A 120 11.31 3.90 7.35
C THR A 120 12.69 4.34 7.88
N ARG A 121 13.40 5.17 7.10
CA ARG A 121 14.68 5.75 7.56
C ARG A 121 14.51 6.58 8.84
N ASP A 122 13.37 7.23 9.00
CA ASP A 122 13.08 8.10 10.13
C ASP A 122 12.94 7.28 11.42
N ASP A 123 12.48 6.03 11.34
CA ASP A 123 12.41 5.13 12.50
C ASP A 123 13.80 4.85 13.07
N ILE A 124 14.82 4.71 12.20
CA ILE A 124 16.21 4.51 12.64
C ILE A 124 16.72 5.77 13.35
N LEU A 125 16.55 6.93 12.71
CA LEU A 125 17.05 8.19 13.26
C LEU A 125 16.46 8.47 14.66
N PHE A 126 15.15 8.35 14.78
CA PHE A 126 14.47 8.60 16.07
C PHE A 126 14.89 7.59 17.13
N TYR A 127 14.91 6.30 16.80
CA TYR A 127 15.30 5.27 17.76
C TYR A 127 16.72 5.45 18.27
N LEU A 128 17.69 5.73 17.39
CA LEU A 128 19.08 5.96 17.79
C LEU A 128 19.22 7.19 18.69
N THR A 129 18.53 8.28 18.37
CA THR A 129 18.54 9.49 19.18
C THR A 129 17.85 9.32 20.54
N GLU A 130 16.74 8.60 20.62
CA GLU A 130 16.07 8.24 21.88
C GLU A 130 16.95 7.37 22.75
N LYS A 131 17.81 6.53 22.18
CA LYS A 131 18.80 5.74 22.90
C LYS A 131 20.02 6.57 23.35
N GLY A 132 20.07 7.85 23.02
CA GLY A 132 21.13 8.77 23.45
C GLY A 132 22.32 8.86 22.52
N ILE A 133 22.27 8.27 21.33
CA ILE A 133 23.30 8.47 20.32
C ILE A 133 23.22 9.92 19.80
N ASN A 134 24.38 10.58 19.70
CA ASN A 134 24.46 11.95 19.19
C ASN A 134 23.75 12.08 17.84
N LEU A 135 22.95 13.13 17.65
CA LEU A 135 22.11 13.33 16.45
C LEU A 135 22.91 13.28 15.16
N LYS A 136 24.13 13.82 15.11
CA LYS A 136 24.99 13.77 13.92
C LYS A 136 25.39 12.34 13.59
N ILE A 137 25.84 11.58 14.59
CA ILE A 137 26.20 10.16 14.42
C ILE A 137 24.98 9.33 14.03
N ALA A 138 23.84 9.52 14.71
CA ALA A 138 22.59 8.84 14.37
C ALA A 138 22.15 9.12 12.92
N PHE A 139 22.31 10.35 12.45
CA PHE A 139 22.03 10.73 11.07
C PHE A 139 22.99 10.06 10.08
N GLU A 140 24.29 10.02 10.37
CA GLU A 140 25.29 9.35 9.52
C GLU A 140 25.03 7.85 9.40
N ILE A 141 24.70 7.19 10.52
CA ILE A 141 24.28 5.78 10.55
C ILE A 141 23.03 5.56 9.70
N THR A 142 22.00 6.37 9.92
CA THR A 142 20.73 6.31 9.17
C THR A 142 20.95 6.47 7.67
N GLU A 143 21.76 7.45 7.25
CA GLU A 143 22.08 7.70 5.84
C GLU A 143 22.87 6.58 5.19
N SER A 144 23.71 5.90 5.97
CA SER A 144 24.44 4.71 5.50
C SER A 144 23.51 3.53 5.27
N ILE A 145 22.66 3.23 6.26
CA ILE A 145 21.72 2.10 6.22
C ILE A 145 20.70 2.30 5.07
N ARG A 146 20.06 3.48 4.99
CA ARG A 146 19.04 3.71 3.96
C ARG A 146 19.55 3.61 2.52
N LYS A 147 20.87 3.72 2.30
CA LYS A 147 21.56 3.59 1.01
C LYS A 147 22.17 2.21 0.79
N GLY A 148 21.90 1.25 1.66
CA GLY A 148 22.43 -0.10 1.58
C GLY A 148 23.93 -0.23 1.85
N LYS A 149 24.54 0.78 2.47
CA LYS A 149 25.98 0.73 2.84
C LYS A 149 26.20 0.00 4.15
N GLY A 150 25.13 -0.34 4.89
CA GLY A 150 25.16 -1.08 6.13
C GLY A 150 25.68 -0.28 7.32
N VAL A 151 26.18 -1.02 8.33
CA VAL A 151 26.67 -0.50 9.62
C VAL A 151 28.16 -0.86 9.73
N THR A 152 29.02 0.13 9.99
CA THR A 152 30.46 -0.12 10.25
C THR A 152 30.68 -0.73 11.64
N LEU A 153 31.83 -1.35 11.88
CA LEU A 153 32.19 -1.90 13.18
C LEU A 153 32.20 -0.83 14.28
N GLU A 154 32.63 0.39 13.96
CA GLU A 154 32.64 1.52 14.90
C GLU A 154 31.22 1.89 15.30
N TRP A 155 30.29 2.02 14.35
CA TRP A 155 28.89 2.32 14.61
C TRP A 155 28.16 1.18 15.34
N GLU A 156 28.49 -0.07 15.03
CA GLU A 156 27.95 -1.22 15.75
C GLU A 156 28.37 -1.18 17.23
N ASN A 157 29.64 -0.87 17.52
CA ASN A 157 30.12 -0.71 18.88
C ASN A 157 29.44 0.46 19.60
N GLU A 158 29.21 1.57 18.89
CA GLU A 158 28.50 2.71 19.45
C GLU A 158 27.04 2.35 19.76
N MET A 159 26.35 1.65 18.86
CA MET A 159 24.98 1.16 19.09
C MET A 159 24.92 0.20 20.28
N LYS A 160 25.89 -0.72 20.44
CA LYS A 160 25.97 -1.63 21.59
C LYS A 160 26.20 -0.90 22.91
N LYS A 161 27.05 0.13 22.95
CA LYS A 161 27.24 0.99 24.15
C LYS A 161 25.92 1.65 24.61
N HIS A 162 25.05 1.98 23.68
CA HIS A 162 23.73 2.56 23.93
C HIS A 162 22.61 1.52 24.14
N ASN A 163 22.98 0.25 24.41
CA ASN A 163 22.06 -0.86 24.67
C ASN A 163 21.04 -1.08 23.54
N ILE A 164 21.43 -0.88 22.29
CA ILE A 164 20.60 -1.22 21.14
C ILE A 164 20.63 -2.75 20.97
N PRO A 165 19.45 -3.40 20.88
CA PRO A 165 19.36 -4.84 20.80
C PRO A 165 20.06 -5.40 19.55
N GLU A 166 20.63 -6.59 19.66
CA GLU A 166 21.36 -7.21 18.56
C GLU A 166 20.48 -7.49 17.35
N TRP A 167 19.21 -7.88 17.58
CA TRP A 167 18.25 -8.05 16.48
C TRP A 167 18.06 -6.77 15.64
N TYR A 168 18.06 -5.59 16.29
CA TYR A 168 17.93 -4.31 15.64
C TYR A 168 19.14 -4.00 14.75
N ILE A 169 20.34 -4.20 15.30
CA ILE A 169 21.61 -4.03 14.57
C ILE A 169 21.67 -4.96 13.36
N ASN A 170 21.30 -6.23 13.56
CA ASN A 170 21.29 -7.24 12.51
C ASN A 170 20.23 -6.92 11.44
N SER A 171 19.06 -6.39 11.84
CA SER A 171 18.07 -5.90 10.89
C SER A 171 18.62 -4.74 10.04
N CYS A 172 19.29 -3.76 10.66
CA CYS A 172 19.95 -2.67 9.94
C CYS A 172 20.95 -3.12 8.89
N LYS A 173 21.69 -4.21 9.16
CA LYS A 173 22.70 -4.77 8.22
C LYS A 173 22.08 -5.43 6.99
N LYS A 174 20.81 -5.88 7.06
CA LYS A 174 20.09 -6.52 5.95
C LYS A 174 19.44 -5.51 5.01
N ILE A 175 19.23 -4.28 5.46
CA ILE A 175 18.53 -3.24 4.70
C ILE A 175 19.37 -2.78 3.50
N ILE A 176 18.75 -2.74 2.34
CA ILE A 176 19.35 -2.26 1.08
C ILE A 176 18.86 -0.85 0.75
N TYR A 177 17.57 -0.57 0.99
CA TYR A 177 17.00 0.75 0.75
C TYR A 177 15.82 1.04 1.68
N LEU A 178 15.72 2.29 2.17
CA LEU A 178 14.58 2.79 2.96
C LEU A 178 14.04 4.09 2.41
N PHE A 179 12.72 4.18 2.38
CA PHE A 179 12.00 5.40 2.05
C PHE A 179 11.85 6.34 3.27
N PRO A 180 11.62 7.64 3.02
CA PRO A 180 11.30 8.58 4.10
C PRO A 180 9.86 8.40 4.58
N LYS A 181 9.62 8.55 5.88
CA LYS A 181 8.29 8.43 6.50
C LYS A 181 7.27 9.41 5.91
N ALA A 182 7.71 10.61 5.53
CA ALA A 182 6.83 11.62 4.91
C ALA A 182 6.22 11.12 3.58
N HIS A 183 6.94 10.32 2.80
CA HIS A 183 6.43 9.69 1.59
C HIS A 183 5.29 8.72 1.93
N GLU A 184 5.51 7.87 2.93
CA GLU A 184 4.53 6.87 3.34
C GLU A 184 3.28 7.51 3.96
N VAL A 185 3.44 8.59 4.74
CA VAL A 185 2.30 9.37 5.25
C VAL A 185 1.47 9.95 4.12
N SER A 186 2.11 10.49 3.09
CA SER A 186 1.40 11.03 1.93
C SER A 186 0.60 9.97 1.20
N LEU A 187 1.19 8.80 0.96
CA LEU A 187 0.50 7.69 0.28
C LEU A 187 -0.61 7.10 1.15
N ALA A 188 -0.35 6.86 2.44
CA ALA A 188 -1.37 6.39 3.38
C ALA A 188 -2.58 7.33 3.42
N THR A 189 -2.33 8.66 3.38
CA THR A 189 -3.39 9.68 3.34
C THR A 189 -4.27 9.52 2.10
N VAL A 190 -3.66 9.35 0.93
CA VAL A 190 -4.39 9.14 -0.34
C VAL A 190 -5.18 7.84 -0.28
N MET A 191 -4.56 6.74 0.14
CA MET A 191 -5.19 5.43 0.23
C MET A 191 -6.38 5.43 1.18
N PHE A 192 -6.23 6.03 2.37
CA PHE A 192 -7.29 6.11 3.36
C PHE A 192 -8.49 6.91 2.86
N ARG A 193 -8.24 8.08 2.25
CA ARG A 193 -9.28 8.93 1.69
C ARG A 193 -10.03 8.25 0.54
N LEU A 194 -9.32 7.59 -0.36
CA LEU A 194 -9.94 6.79 -1.42
C LEU A 194 -10.74 5.62 -0.82
N GLY A 195 -10.23 4.94 0.20
CA GLY A 195 -10.94 3.90 0.93
C GLY A 195 -12.24 4.39 1.57
N TYR A 196 -12.24 5.61 2.12
CA TYR A 196 -13.44 6.25 2.65
C TYR A 196 -14.51 6.45 1.56
N TYR A 197 -14.14 7.05 0.43
CA TYR A 197 -15.09 7.22 -0.67
C TYR A 197 -15.55 5.88 -1.24
N LYS A 198 -14.64 4.93 -1.41
CA LYS A 198 -14.96 3.59 -1.86
C LYS A 198 -15.99 2.92 -0.96
N LEU A 199 -15.88 3.09 0.35
CA LEU A 199 -16.78 2.48 1.32
C LEU A 199 -18.15 3.18 1.38
N TYR A 200 -18.18 4.50 1.53
CA TYR A 200 -19.37 5.28 1.82
C TYR A 200 -20.05 5.88 0.59
N TYR A 201 -19.33 6.01 -0.52
CA TYR A 201 -19.80 6.58 -1.78
C TYR A 201 -19.40 5.70 -2.96
N PRO A 202 -19.79 4.40 -2.95
CA PRO A 202 -19.29 3.45 -3.92
C PRO A 202 -19.65 3.80 -5.36
N HIS A 203 -20.84 4.30 -5.63
CA HIS A 203 -21.26 4.72 -6.96
C HIS A 203 -20.35 5.83 -7.52
N GLU A 204 -20.13 6.87 -6.73
CA GLU A 204 -19.27 7.99 -7.11
C GLU A 204 -17.80 7.55 -7.23
N TYR A 205 -17.37 6.64 -6.35
CA TYR A 205 -16.01 6.10 -6.37
C TYR A 205 -15.70 5.38 -7.68
N TYR A 206 -16.52 4.41 -8.10
CA TYR A 206 -16.27 3.69 -9.35
C TYR A 206 -16.48 4.60 -10.56
N THR A 207 -17.47 5.49 -10.54
CA THR A 207 -17.67 6.49 -11.61
C THR A 207 -16.42 7.36 -11.80
N ALA A 208 -15.85 7.91 -10.72
CA ALA A 208 -14.65 8.72 -10.78
C ALA A 208 -13.44 7.88 -11.24
N TYR A 209 -13.28 6.67 -10.70
CA TYR A 209 -12.20 5.74 -11.02
C TYR A 209 -12.15 5.45 -12.52
N PHE A 210 -13.27 5.01 -13.10
CA PHE A 210 -13.34 4.66 -14.52
C PHE A 210 -13.30 5.88 -15.43
N SER A 211 -13.95 6.98 -15.09
CA SER A 211 -13.97 8.18 -15.95
C SER A 211 -12.58 8.81 -16.13
N ILE A 212 -11.75 8.78 -15.11
CA ILE A 212 -10.40 9.33 -15.16
C ILE A 212 -9.43 8.39 -15.88
N ARG A 213 -9.62 7.08 -15.71
CA ARG A 213 -8.80 6.04 -16.32
C ARG A 213 -9.35 5.46 -17.63
N LYS A 214 -10.26 6.19 -18.28
CA LYS A 214 -10.94 5.72 -19.49
C LYS A 214 -10.02 5.24 -20.62
N ASN A 215 -8.78 5.71 -20.68
CA ASN A 215 -7.80 5.29 -21.69
C ASN A 215 -7.04 4.01 -21.30
N GLU A 216 -7.15 3.57 -20.04
CA GLU A 216 -6.54 2.36 -19.50
C GLU A 216 -7.52 1.17 -19.50
N PHE A 217 -8.78 1.41 -19.89
CA PHE A 217 -9.83 0.42 -19.88
C PHE A 217 -10.33 0.11 -21.30
N ASP A 218 -10.28 -1.13 -21.71
CA ASP A 218 -11.15 -1.61 -22.79
C ASP A 218 -12.50 -2.01 -22.19
N TYR A 219 -13.42 -1.05 -22.14
CA TYR A 219 -14.75 -1.25 -21.56
C TYR A 219 -15.48 -2.44 -22.15
N LYS A 220 -15.32 -2.70 -23.47
CA LYS A 220 -16.00 -3.81 -24.15
C LYS A 220 -15.54 -5.17 -23.64
N GLU A 221 -14.27 -5.30 -23.25
CA GLU A 221 -13.74 -6.54 -22.67
C GLU A 221 -14.22 -6.77 -21.24
N LEU A 222 -14.72 -5.73 -20.54
CA LEU A 222 -15.12 -5.80 -19.14
C LEU A 222 -16.63 -5.58 -18.90
N GLU A 223 -17.41 -5.26 -19.94
CA GLU A 223 -18.89 -5.25 -19.91
C GLU A 223 -19.49 -6.67 -19.96
N CYS A 224 -18.73 -7.64 -19.56
CA CYS A 224 -19.15 -9.03 -19.42
C CYS A 224 -19.69 -9.30 -18.01
N GLY A 225 -20.49 -10.34 -17.85
CA GLY A 225 -21.06 -10.69 -16.55
C GLY A 225 -20.01 -11.17 -15.54
N LYS A 226 -20.45 -11.36 -14.27
CA LYS A 226 -19.58 -11.80 -13.15
C LYS A 226 -18.82 -13.10 -13.45
N GLU A 227 -19.48 -14.07 -14.10
CA GLU A 227 -18.87 -15.37 -14.42
C GLU A 227 -17.72 -15.21 -15.41
N GLU A 228 -17.91 -14.43 -16.46
CA GLU A 228 -16.88 -14.18 -17.48
C GLU A 228 -15.70 -13.39 -16.90
N LEU A 229 -15.93 -12.40 -16.02
CA LEU A 229 -14.87 -11.70 -15.29
C LEU A 229 -14.05 -12.66 -14.43
N LEU A 230 -14.70 -13.59 -13.74
CA LEU A 230 -14.00 -14.63 -12.95
C LEU A 230 -13.15 -15.54 -13.84
N ASP A 231 -13.63 -15.88 -15.04
CA ASP A 231 -12.86 -16.69 -15.98
C ASP A 231 -11.66 -15.93 -16.55
N ILE A 232 -11.80 -14.64 -16.84
CA ILE A 232 -10.68 -13.75 -17.22
C ILE A 232 -9.63 -13.73 -16.11
N ILE A 233 -10.03 -13.45 -14.88
CA ILE A 233 -9.14 -13.41 -13.72
C ILE A 233 -8.40 -14.73 -13.55
N LYS A 234 -9.11 -15.85 -13.50
CA LYS A 234 -8.52 -17.20 -13.37
C LYS A 234 -7.60 -17.55 -14.55
N GLY A 235 -7.97 -17.12 -15.75
CA GLY A 235 -7.15 -17.32 -16.95
C GLY A 235 -5.80 -16.64 -16.85
N ILE A 236 -5.79 -15.37 -16.49
CA ILE A 236 -4.55 -14.59 -16.34
C ILE A 236 -3.73 -15.06 -15.12
N GLU A 237 -4.37 -15.44 -14.02
CA GLU A 237 -3.67 -15.93 -12.83
C GLU A 237 -2.94 -17.25 -13.04
N LYS A 238 -3.37 -18.08 -13.99
CA LYS A 238 -2.65 -19.30 -14.41
C LYS A 238 -1.34 -19.02 -15.13
N ILE A 239 -1.18 -17.83 -15.71
CA ILE A 239 0.08 -17.41 -16.35
C ILE A 239 1.10 -17.11 -15.24
N PRO A 240 2.29 -17.74 -15.26
CA PRO A 240 3.35 -17.40 -14.31
C PRO A 240 3.61 -15.89 -14.29
N LYS A 241 3.80 -15.31 -13.12
CA LYS A 241 3.89 -13.85 -12.96
C LYS A 241 4.96 -13.19 -13.85
N ASN A 242 6.10 -13.88 -14.00
CA ASN A 242 7.21 -13.39 -14.84
C ASN A 242 6.91 -13.44 -16.35
N ASP A 243 5.89 -14.21 -16.76
CA ASP A 243 5.49 -14.40 -18.15
C ASP A 243 4.28 -13.53 -18.52
N ARG A 244 3.65 -12.86 -17.53
CA ARG A 244 2.52 -11.94 -17.78
C ARG A 244 3.01 -10.69 -18.50
N SER A 245 2.34 -10.34 -19.60
CA SER A 245 2.55 -9.06 -20.25
C SER A 245 2.02 -7.89 -19.40
N GLU A 246 2.43 -6.65 -19.70
CA GLU A 246 1.86 -5.46 -19.06
C GLU A 246 0.34 -5.39 -19.29
N LYS A 247 -0.14 -5.79 -20.48
CA LYS A 247 -1.57 -5.86 -20.81
C LYS A 247 -2.31 -6.86 -19.92
N ASP A 248 -1.73 -8.04 -19.65
CA ASP A 248 -2.35 -9.04 -18.75
C ASP A 248 -2.44 -8.50 -17.33
N ALA A 249 -1.40 -7.85 -16.85
CA ALA A 249 -1.37 -7.28 -15.49
C ALA A 249 -2.40 -6.14 -15.35
N GLU A 250 -2.57 -5.32 -16.38
CA GLU A 250 -3.56 -4.25 -16.42
C GLU A 250 -4.98 -4.81 -16.49
N MET A 251 -5.23 -5.76 -17.37
CA MET A 251 -6.52 -6.46 -17.50
C MET A 251 -6.92 -7.12 -16.17
N LEU A 252 -5.98 -7.79 -15.50
CA LEU A 252 -6.24 -8.43 -14.21
C LEU A 252 -6.68 -7.43 -13.15
N ARG A 253 -5.96 -6.29 -13.03
CA ARG A 253 -6.33 -5.22 -12.09
C ARG A 253 -7.73 -4.68 -12.37
N ASN A 254 -8.01 -4.39 -13.63
CA ASN A 254 -9.27 -3.83 -14.06
C ASN A 254 -10.43 -4.81 -13.86
N ALA A 255 -10.22 -6.09 -14.19
CA ALA A 255 -11.22 -7.14 -13.97
C ALA A 255 -11.58 -7.28 -12.48
N TYR A 256 -10.61 -7.21 -11.58
CA TYR A 256 -10.88 -7.22 -10.14
C TYR A 256 -11.70 -6.01 -9.68
N VAL A 257 -11.43 -4.81 -10.18
CA VAL A 257 -12.19 -3.60 -9.82
C VAL A 257 -13.64 -3.68 -10.33
N VAL A 258 -13.85 -4.16 -11.55
CA VAL A 258 -15.19 -4.34 -12.12
C VAL A 258 -15.96 -5.44 -11.40
N LEU A 259 -15.30 -6.56 -11.10
CA LEU A 259 -15.92 -7.66 -10.35
C LEU A 259 -16.35 -7.21 -8.95
N GLU A 260 -15.49 -6.49 -8.24
CA GLU A 260 -15.83 -5.90 -6.93
C GLU A 260 -17.04 -4.97 -7.03
N MET A 261 -17.09 -4.10 -8.04
CA MET A 261 -18.20 -3.21 -8.28
C MET A 261 -19.52 -3.99 -8.49
N TYR A 262 -19.51 -5.02 -9.33
CA TYR A 262 -20.69 -5.86 -9.57
C TYR A 262 -21.13 -6.67 -8.33
N LEU A 263 -20.20 -7.15 -7.53
CA LEU A 263 -20.49 -7.87 -6.29
C LEU A 263 -21.17 -6.95 -5.27
N ARG A 264 -20.89 -5.66 -5.32
CA ARG A 264 -21.55 -4.64 -4.50
C ARG A 264 -22.90 -4.18 -5.08
N GLY A 265 -23.42 -4.83 -6.12
CA GLY A 265 -24.71 -4.53 -6.72
C GLY A 265 -24.71 -3.26 -7.60
N LEU A 266 -23.54 -2.81 -8.05
CA LEU A 266 -23.41 -1.67 -8.95
C LEU A 266 -23.15 -2.17 -10.38
N GLU A 267 -23.67 -1.42 -11.36
CA GLU A 267 -23.52 -1.72 -12.79
C GLU A 267 -22.83 -0.55 -13.49
N CYS A 268 -22.02 -0.85 -14.50
CA CYS A 268 -21.54 0.18 -15.42
C CYS A 268 -22.70 0.66 -16.25
N ILE A 269 -23.13 1.90 -16.07
CA ILE A 269 -24.03 2.54 -17.03
C ILE A 269 -23.16 3.21 -18.07
N THR A 270 -22.96 2.55 -19.19
CA THR A 270 -22.44 3.21 -20.38
C THR A 270 -23.52 4.13 -20.94
N THR A 271 -23.52 5.38 -20.49
CA THR A 271 -24.16 6.42 -21.27
C THR A 271 -23.31 6.63 -22.51
N VAL A 272 -23.67 5.95 -23.58
CA VAL A 272 -23.31 6.37 -24.94
C VAL A 272 -23.96 7.71 -25.15
N SER A 273 -23.26 8.77 -24.79
CA SER A 273 -23.59 10.11 -25.30
C SER A 273 -22.78 10.26 -26.58
N ASP A 274 -23.52 10.16 -27.70
CA ASP A 274 -23.08 10.59 -29.03
C ASP A 274 -22.44 12.00 -29.00
#